data_dce1d066e287c53dd9cf4261eaed5efe
#
_entry.id   dce1d066e287c53dd9cf4261eaed5efe
#
_cell.length_a   1.000
_cell.length_b   1.000
_cell.length_c   1.000
_cell.angle_alpha   90.00
_cell.angle_beta   90.00
_cell.angle_gamma   90.00
#
_symmetry.space_group_name_H-M   'P 1'
#
loop_
_entity.id
_entity.type
_entity.pdbx_description
1 polymer ?
#
loop_
_entity_poly.entity_id
_entity_poly.type
_entity_poly.pdbx_seq_one_letter_code
_entity_poly.pdbx_strand_id
1 'polypeptide(L)'
;MANSDYEDLFSVLNAAKIKYLVVGAHAVMFYTEPRFTKDLDLWIPAALNDPFRVYDALKSYGAPLTGIRPEDFRDPQTILQIGVAPVRVDILTALSGVPSVEEAWKRRKRSRYGQTPINVLGLNDLIQAKRAIGRPQDQLDLDKLQRRRRSEE
;
A
#
# COMPACT_ATOMS: atom_id res chain seq x y z
N MET A 1 18.25 0.84 1.34
CA MET A 1 18.36 2.02 0.46
C MET A 1 17.01 2.25 -0.21
N ALA A 2 16.55 3.50 -0.25
CA ALA A 2 15.28 3.84 -0.89
C ALA A 2 15.40 3.77 -2.41
N ASN A 3 14.35 3.28 -3.06
CA ASN A 3 14.27 3.23 -4.52
C ASN A 3 13.68 4.55 -5.02
N SER A 4 14.38 5.23 -5.94
CA SER A 4 13.96 6.54 -6.43
C SER A 4 12.64 6.50 -7.20
N ASP A 5 12.34 5.39 -7.89
CA ASP A 5 11.07 5.26 -8.60
C ASP A 5 9.89 5.18 -7.62
N TYR A 6 10.09 4.48 -6.50
CA TYR A 6 9.07 4.44 -5.45
C TYR A 6 8.91 5.82 -4.79
N GLU A 7 10.02 6.52 -4.56
CA GLU A 7 9.95 7.88 -4.00
C GLU A 7 9.17 8.82 -4.94
N ASP A 8 9.41 8.72 -6.25
CA ASP A 8 8.72 9.53 -7.24
C ASP A 8 7.21 9.23 -7.23
N LEU A 9 6.84 7.95 -7.14
CA LEU A 9 5.43 7.58 -7.06
C LEU A 9 4.77 8.16 -5.82
N PHE A 10 5.40 8.02 -4.66
CA PHE A 10 4.87 8.59 -3.42
C PHE A 10 4.73 10.10 -3.53
N SER A 11 5.72 10.77 -4.12
CA SER A 11 5.68 12.23 -4.30
C SER A 11 4.51 12.65 -5.18
N VAL A 12 4.27 11.93 -6.29
CA VAL A 12 3.15 12.21 -7.19
C VAL A 12 1.81 12.02 -6.48
N LEU A 13 1.66 10.91 -5.74
CA LEU A 13 0.43 10.62 -5.00
C LEU A 13 0.17 11.67 -3.93
N ASN A 14 1.22 12.08 -3.20
CA ASN A 14 1.12 13.10 -2.17
C ASN A 14 0.72 14.46 -2.77
N ALA A 15 1.33 14.85 -3.87
CA ALA A 15 1.03 16.12 -4.53
C ALA A 15 -0.42 16.16 -5.04
N ALA A 16 -0.93 15.05 -5.51
CA ALA A 16 -2.31 14.93 -5.97
C ALA A 16 -3.31 14.71 -4.83
N LYS A 17 -2.82 14.61 -3.58
CA LYS A 17 -3.63 14.39 -2.39
C LYS A 17 -4.45 13.10 -2.47
N ILE A 18 -3.87 12.07 -3.08
CA ILE A 18 -4.46 10.74 -3.13
C ILE A 18 -4.29 10.08 -1.77
N LYS A 19 -5.35 9.49 -1.25
CA LYS A 19 -5.29 8.72 -0.01
C LYS A 19 -4.87 7.30 -0.34
N TYR A 20 -3.71 6.91 0.15
CA TYR A 20 -3.14 5.58 -0.07
C TYR A 20 -2.50 5.08 1.22
N LEU A 21 -2.40 3.76 1.33
CA LEU A 21 -1.74 3.10 2.45
C LEU A 21 -0.74 2.09 1.90
N VAL A 22 0.50 2.14 2.40
CA VAL A 22 1.47 1.08 2.13
C VAL A 22 1.01 -0.17 2.87
N VAL A 23 0.90 -1.28 2.15
CA VAL A 23 0.48 -2.58 2.69
C VAL A 23 1.49 -3.64 2.28
N GLY A 24 1.21 -4.92 2.51
CA GLY A 24 2.07 -6.00 2.08
C GLY A 24 3.43 -6.02 2.77
N ALA A 25 4.44 -6.53 2.06
CA ALA A 25 5.77 -6.76 2.63
C ALA A 25 6.45 -5.48 3.09
N HIS A 26 6.29 -4.36 2.37
CA HIS A 26 6.88 -3.09 2.78
C HIS A 26 6.29 -2.59 4.11
N ALA A 27 4.98 -2.79 4.32
CA ALA A 27 4.38 -2.44 5.61
C ALA A 27 4.91 -3.32 6.72
N VAL A 28 5.07 -4.62 6.47
CA VAL A 28 5.67 -5.53 7.46
C VAL A 28 7.09 -5.05 7.82
N MET A 29 7.89 -4.71 6.82
CA MET A 29 9.26 -4.22 7.05
C MET A 29 9.28 -2.93 7.87
N PHE A 30 8.29 -2.08 7.70
CA PHE A 30 8.19 -0.86 8.49
C PHE A 30 8.07 -1.16 9.99
N TYR A 31 7.34 -2.21 10.35
CA TYR A 31 7.13 -2.57 11.76
C TYR A 31 8.15 -3.56 12.28
N THR A 32 8.89 -4.23 11.45
CA THR A 32 9.80 -5.31 11.85
C THR A 32 11.24 -5.01 11.39
N GLU A 33 11.69 -5.69 10.36
CA GLU A 33 13.07 -5.58 9.90
C GLU A 33 13.12 -5.61 8.38
N PRO A 34 14.11 -4.96 7.76
CA PRO A 34 14.24 -4.98 6.29
C PRO A 34 14.44 -6.40 5.77
N ARG A 35 13.84 -6.67 4.62
CA ARG A 35 14.05 -7.92 3.88
C ARG A 35 13.89 -7.63 2.39
N PHE A 36 14.35 -8.53 1.55
CA PHE A 36 14.13 -8.43 0.11
C PHE A 36 12.65 -8.63 -0.22
N THR A 37 12.13 -7.77 -1.10
CA THR A 37 10.80 -7.95 -1.69
C THR A 37 10.83 -7.48 -3.14
N LYS A 38 10.05 -8.14 -3.98
CA LYS A 38 10.00 -7.85 -5.41
C LYS A 38 9.08 -6.70 -5.77
N ASP A 39 8.16 -6.36 -4.89
CA ASP A 39 7.10 -5.41 -5.21
C ASP A 39 6.72 -4.55 -4.01
N LEU A 40 6.19 -3.39 -4.34
CA LEU A 40 5.57 -2.47 -3.40
C LEU A 40 4.06 -2.61 -3.57
N ASP A 41 3.34 -2.87 -2.49
CA ASP A 41 1.89 -2.98 -2.51
C ASP A 41 1.27 -1.71 -1.91
N LEU A 42 0.41 -1.05 -2.68
CA LEU A 42 -0.31 0.14 -2.25
C LEU A 42 -1.81 -0.11 -2.30
N TRP A 43 -2.48 0.19 -1.20
CA TRP A 43 -3.93 0.21 -1.16
C TRP A 43 -4.38 1.64 -1.42
N ILE A 44 -5.04 1.87 -2.57
CA ILE A 44 -5.67 3.14 -2.90
C ILE A 44 -7.17 2.90 -2.78
N PRO A 45 -7.78 3.19 -1.62
CA PRO A 45 -9.17 2.81 -1.37
C PRO A 45 -10.12 3.50 -2.33
N ALA A 46 -10.93 2.72 -3.04
CA ALA A 46 -11.92 3.25 -3.96
C ALA A 46 -12.91 4.18 -3.27
N ALA A 47 -13.25 3.88 -2.00
CA ALA A 47 -14.22 4.66 -1.23
C ALA A 47 -13.72 6.03 -0.80
N LEU A 48 -12.41 6.26 -0.79
CA LEU A 48 -11.82 7.50 -0.26
C LEU A 48 -11.24 8.42 -1.33
N ASN A 49 -11.31 8.02 -2.61
CA ASN A 49 -10.64 8.75 -3.69
C ASN A 49 -11.54 8.96 -4.89
N ASP A 50 -11.35 10.10 -5.54
CA ASP A 50 -11.94 10.35 -6.86
C ASP A 50 -11.16 9.53 -7.89
N PRO A 51 -11.81 8.60 -8.62
CA PRO A 51 -11.13 7.72 -9.55
C PRO A 51 -10.42 8.47 -10.69
N PHE A 52 -10.94 9.60 -11.11
CA PHE A 52 -10.30 10.40 -12.16
C PHE A 52 -9.00 11.01 -11.66
N ARG A 53 -8.95 11.43 -10.40
CA ARG A 53 -7.72 11.98 -9.82
C ARG A 53 -6.66 10.91 -9.65
N VAL A 54 -7.06 9.70 -9.27
CA VAL A 54 -6.13 8.57 -9.17
C VAL A 54 -5.55 8.27 -10.55
N TYR A 55 -6.40 8.17 -11.55
CA TYR A 55 -5.95 7.91 -12.92
C TYR A 55 -4.96 8.97 -13.40
N ASP A 56 -5.30 10.25 -13.21
CA ASP A 56 -4.44 11.35 -13.65
C ASP A 56 -3.10 11.35 -12.92
N ALA A 57 -3.08 11.06 -11.63
CA ALA A 57 -1.85 10.98 -10.84
C ALA A 57 -0.94 9.86 -11.36
N LEU A 58 -1.49 8.68 -11.62
CA LEU A 58 -0.72 7.56 -12.14
C LEU A 58 -0.22 7.83 -13.56
N LYS A 59 -1.02 8.49 -14.37
CA LYS A 59 -0.61 8.91 -15.70
C LYS A 59 0.54 9.90 -15.64
N SER A 60 0.46 10.87 -14.74
CA SER A 60 1.52 11.86 -14.51
C SER A 60 2.83 11.20 -14.06
N TYR A 61 2.74 10.16 -13.26
CA TYR A 61 3.90 9.38 -12.84
C TYR A 61 4.55 8.64 -14.02
N GLY A 62 3.78 8.34 -15.06
CA GLY A 62 4.28 7.58 -16.21
C GLY A 62 3.86 6.11 -16.22
N ALA A 63 2.87 5.75 -15.41
CA ALA A 63 2.37 4.38 -15.41
C ALA A 63 1.74 4.04 -16.77
N PRO A 64 2.00 2.81 -17.30
CA PRO A 64 1.33 2.37 -18.52
C PRO A 64 -0.13 2.02 -18.20
N LEU A 65 -1.05 2.81 -18.73
CA LEU A 65 -2.48 2.67 -18.45
C LEU A 65 -3.29 2.18 -19.65
N THR A 66 -2.64 1.54 -20.62
CA THR A 66 -3.33 0.97 -21.77
C THR A 66 -4.36 -0.05 -21.30
N GLY A 67 -5.62 0.13 -21.72
CA GLY A 67 -6.70 -0.76 -21.31
C GLY A 67 -7.30 -0.47 -19.93
N ILE A 68 -6.76 0.53 -19.23
CA ILE A 68 -7.24 0.95 -17.90
C ILE A 68 -8.03 2.24 -18.09
N ARG A 69 -9.21 2.29 -17.49
CA ARG A 69 -10.07 3.47 -17.51
C ARG A 69 -10.10 4.10 -16.12
N PRO A 70 -10.36 5.41 -16.01
CA PRO A 70 -10.50 6.04 -14.68
C PRO A 70 -11.52 5.33 -13.79
N GLU A 71 -12.64 4.87 -14.36
CA GLU A 71 -13.71 4.18 -13.63
C GLU A 71 -13.23 2.88 -12.97
N ASP A 72 -12.17 2.27 -13.47
CA ASP A 72 -11.62 1.05 -12.87
C ASP A 72 -11.18 1.27 -11.43
N PHE A 73 -10.76 2.49 -11.08
CA PHE A 73 -10.35 2.82 -9.71
C PHE A 73 -11.53 2.99 -8.76
N ARG A 74 -12.77 2.95 -9.26
CA ARG A 74 -13.97 2.90 -8.44
C ARG A 74 -14.35 1.47 -8.10
N ASP A 75 -13.89 0.50 -8.89
CA ASP A 75 -14.21 -0.91 -8.71
C ASP A 75 -13.38 -1.48 -7.55
N PRO A 76 -14.01 -2.05 -6.49
CA PRO A 76 -13.25 -2.59 -5.35
C PRO A 76 -12.47 -3.86 -5.68
N GLN A 77 -12.55 -4.39 -6.90
CA GLN A 77 -11.82 -5.59 -7.31
C GLN A 77 -10.63 -5.29 -8.22
N THR A 78 -10.32 -4.03 -8.43
CA THR A 78 -9.21 -3.67 -9.33
C THR A 78 -7.87 -3.94 -8.66
N ILE A 79 -6.99 -4.62 -9.40
CA ILE A 79 -5.58 -4.80 -9.06
C ILE A 79 -4.79 -4.36 -10.29
N LEU A 80 -3.97 -3.32 -10.14
CA LEU A 80 -3.14 -2.80 -11.22
C LEU A 80 -1.68 -3.05 -10.91
N GLN A 81 -1.00 -3.77 -11.79
CA GLN A 81 0.44 -3.98 -11.69
C GLN A 81 1.17 -2.99 -12.57
N ILE A 82 2.13 -2.27 -12.01
CA ILE A 82 2.96 -1.30 -12.72
C ILE A 82 4.41 -1.79 -12.65
N GLY A 83 5.08 -1.87 -13.81
CA GLY A 83 6.48 -2.25 -13.89
C GLY A 83 6.75 -3.72 -13.66
N VAL A 84 8.03 -4.06 -13.53
CA VAL A 84 8.50 -5.42 -13.29
C VAL A 84 9.58 -5.38 -12.20
N ALA A 85 9.78 -6.51 -11.51
CA ALA A 85 10.81 -6.60 -10.47
C ALA A 85 12.16 -6.13 -11.03
N PRO A 86 12.96 -5.38 -10.26
CA PRO A 86 12.79 -5.04 -8.84
C PRO A 86 11.97 -3.77 -8.58
N VAL A 87 11.35 -3.18 -9.58
CA VAL A 87 10.61 -1.93 -9.47
C VAL A 87 9.14 -2.16 -9.84
N ARG A 88 8.53 -3.16 -9.23
CA ARG A 88 7.13 -3.50 -9.43
C ARG A 88 6.27 -2.87 -8.34
N VAL A 89 5.14 -2.30 -8.73
CA VAL A 89 4.13 -1.76 -7.81
C VAL A 89 2.80 -2.42 -8.12
N ASP A 90 2.15 -2.94 -7.10
CA ASP A 90 0.79 -3.46 -7.19
C ASP A 90 -0.16 -2.51 -6.48
N ILE A 91 -1.16 -2.01 -7.20
CA ILE A 91 -2.16 -1.10 -6.65
C ILE A 91 -3.46 -1.86 -6.46
N LEU A 92 -3.98 -1.84 -5.24
CA LEU A 92 -5.21 -2.51 -4.83
C LEU A 92 -6.25 -1.47 -4.49
N THR A 93 -7.49 -1.67 -4.94
CA THR A 93 -8.60 -0.77 -4.57
C THR A 93 -9.36 -1.24 -3.34
N ALA A 94 -9.13 -2.49 -2.91
CA ALA A 94 -9.69 -3.06 -1.68
C ALA A 94 -8.66 -3.93 -0.98
N LEU A 95 -8.86 -4.15 0.32
CA LEU A 95 -7.96 -4.98 1.12
C LEU A 95 -8.80 -5.90 2.02
N SER A 96 -8.58 -7.21 1.88
CA SER A 96 -9.26 -8.22 2.71
C SER A 96 -8.86 -8.07 4.18
N GLY A 97 -9.79 -8.33 5.08
CA GLY A 97 -9.52 -8.35 6.52
C GLY A 97 -9.61 -6.99 7.20
N VAL A 98 -9.87 -5.92 6.45
CA VAL A 98 -10.04 -4.57 6.99
C VAL A 98 -11.45 -4.10 6.68
N PRO A 99 -12.37 -4.21 7.65
CA PRO A 99 -13.81 -3.97 7.37
C PRO A 99 -14.20 -2.51 7.17
N SER A 100 -13.44 -1.57 7.74
CA SER A 100 -13.74 -0.14 7.61
C SER A 100 -12.53 0.61 7.11
N VAL A 101 -12.60 1.09 5.87
CA VAL A 101 -11.51 1.86 5.27
C VAL A 101 -11.38 3.23 5.94
N GLU A 102 -12.47 3.84 6.34
CA GLU A 102 -12.45 5.14 7.01
C GLU A 102 -11.70 5.04 8.34
N GLU A 103 -11.96 3.98 9.10
CA GLU A 103 -11.27 3.76 10.38
C GLU A 103 -9.80 3.39 10.16
N ALA A 104 -9.51 2.56 9.16
CA ALA A 104 -8.13 2.21 8.81
C ALA A 104 -7.33 3.46 8.42
N TRP A 105 -7.94 4.37 7.69
CA TRP A 105 -7.30 5.64 7.31
C TRP A 105 -6.96 6.47 8.54
N LYS A 106 -7.84 6.54 9.51
CA LYS A 106 -7.60 7.27 10.76
C LYS A 106 -6.46 6.66 11.58
N ARG A 107 -6.32 5.34 11.55
CA ARG A 107 -5.28 4.62 12.30
C ARG A 107 -3.95 4.50 11.56
N ARG A 108 -3.83 5.08 10.39
CA ARG A 108 -2.60 4.98 9.59
C ARG A 108 -1.40 5.51 10.34
N LYS A 109 -0.24 4.94 10.04
CA LYS A 109 1.02 5.41 10.56
C LYS A 109 1.69 6.29 9.52
N ARG A 110 2.05 7.50 9.91
CA ARG A 110 2.82 8.39 9.04
C ARG A 110 4.30 8.09 9.21
N SER A 111 5.01 7.99 8.10
CA SER A 111 6.43 7.68 8.09
C SER A 111 7.10 8.32 6.88
N ARG A 112 8.31 7.86 6.56
CA ARG A 112 9.05 8.31 5.40
C ARG A 112 9.63 7.12 4.66
N TYR A 113 9.66 7.23 3.35
CA TYR A 113 10.41 6.35 2.48
C TYR A 113 11.50 7.20 1.83
N GLY A 114 12.77 6.98 2.19
CA GLY A 114 13.81 7.92 1.86
C GLY A 114 13.50 9.30 2.48
N GLN A 115 13.35 10.30 1.67
CA GLN A 115 13.00 11.66 2.10
C GLN A 115 11.51 11.96 1.94
N THR A 116 10.74 11.04 1.38
CA THR A 116 9.34 11.29 1.01
C THR A 116 8.39 10.80 2.08
N PRO A 117 7.43 11.63 2.53
CA PRO A 117 6.41 11.19 3.50
C PRO A 117 5.54 10.10 2.88
N ILE A 118 5.18 9.12 3.70
CA ILE A 118 4.29 8.03 3.30
C ILE A 118 3.26 7.74 4.38
N ASN A 119 2.19 7.07 3.97
CA ASN A 119 1.16 6.56 4.87
C ASN A 119 1.23 5.03 4.87
N VAL A 120 1.36 4.45 6.05
CA VAL A 120 1.46 2.99 6.22
C VAL A 120 0.22 2.50 6.96
N LEU A 121 -0.28 1.34 6.56
CA LEU A 121 -1.42 0.69 7.25
C LEU A 121 -1.07 0.49 8.72
N GLY A 122 -2.00 0.78 9.62
CA GLY A 122 -1.79 0.61 11.05
C GLY A 122 -1.47 -0.84 11.42
N LEU A 123 -0.75 -1.04 12.52
CA LEU A 123 -0.24 -2.36 12.89
C LEU A 123 -1.37 -3.39 13.08
N ASN A 124 -2.43 -3.01 13.80
CA ASN A 124 -3.55 -3.95 14.02
C ASN A 124 -4.29 -4.27 12.73
N ASP A 125 -4.46 -3.29 11.85
CA ASP A 125 -5.10 -3.51 10.55
C ASP A 125 -4.24 -4.42 9.67
N LEU A 126 -2.92 -4.24 9.70
CA LEU A 126 -2.00 -5.09 8.95
C LEU A 126 -2.06 -6.54 9.44
N ILE A 127 -2.13 -6.75 10.75
CA ILE A 127 -2.29 -8.09 11.33
C ILE A 127 -3.58 -8.73 10.83
N GLN A 128 -4.69 -8.00 10.84
CA GLN A 128 -5.96 -8.54 10.35
C GLN A 128 -5.92 -8.87 8.86
N ALA A 129 -5.30 -8.02 8.06
CA ALA A 129 -5.15 -8.28 6.63
C ALA A 129 -4.33 -9.54 6.37
N LYS A 130 -3.24 -9.73 7.11
CA LYS A 130 -2.40 -10.93 6.97
C LYS A 130 -3.15 -12.20 7.37
N ARG A 131 -3.93 -12.14 8.43
CA ARG A 131 -4.77 -13.28 8.86
C ARG A 131 -5.77 -13.67 7.80
N ALA A 132 -6.38 -12.69 7.15
CA ALA A 132 -7.41 -12.94 6.14
C ALA A 132 -6.87 -13.67 4.92
N ILE A 133 -5.59 -13.43 4.55
CA ILE A 133 -4.98 -14.08 3.40
C ILE A 133 -4.51 -15.49 3.75
N GLY A 134 -3.83 -15.67 4.88
CA GLY A 134 -3.51 -16.99 5.46
C GLY A 134 -2.49 -17.84 4.72
N ARG A 135 -1.65 -17.25 3.85
CA ARG A 135 -0.58 -18.01 3.17
C ARG A 135 0.55 -18.34 4.17
N PRO A 136 1.39 -19.37 3.89
CA PRO A 136 2.54 -19.67 4.77
C PRO A 136 3.45 -18.46 5.03
N GLN A 137 3.72 -17.65 4.01
CA GLN A 137 4.50 -16.42 4.18
C GLN A 137 3.82 -15.45 5.15
N ASP A 138 2.50 -15.40 5.13
CA ASP A 138 1.73 -14.52 6.01
C ASP A 138 1.82 -14.97 7.46
N GLN A 139 1.97 -16.27 7.73
CA GLN A 139 2.15 -16.77 9.10
C GLN A 139 3.47 -16.29 9.71
N LEU A 140 4.54 -16.30 8.95
CA LEU A 140 5.83 -15.76 9.42
C LEU A 140 5.73 -14.28 9.71
N ASP A 141 5.09 -13.54 8.82
CA ASP A 141 4.86 -12.11 9.00
C ASP A 141 4.00 -11.84 10.23
N LEU A 142 2.94 -12.65 10.44
CA LEU A 142 2.07 -12.53 11.59
C LEU A 142 2.83 -12.68 12.90
N ASP A 143 3.70 -13.69 13.00
CA ASP A 143 4.49 -13.90 14.21
C ASP A 143 5.34 -12.68 14.54
N LYS A 144 5.98 -12.10 13.54
CA LYS A 144 6.81 -10.90 13.73
C LYS A 144 5.98 -9.68 14.14
N LEU A 145 4.84 -9.49 13.48
CA LEU A 145 3.96 -8.36 13.77
C LEU A 145 3.34 -8.46 15.16
N GLN A 146 2.95 -9.67 15.59
CA GLN A 146 2.39 -9.89 16.91
C GLN A 146 3.43 -9.65 17.99
N ARG A 147 4.69 -10.03 17.76
CA ARG A 147 5.78 -9.72 18.69
C ARG A 147 6.00 -8.20 18.78
N ARG A 148 5.95 -7.51 17.66
CA ARG A 148 6.05 -6.05 17.64
C ARG A 148 4.92 -5.41 18.43
N ARG A 149 3.68 -5.88 18.27
CA ARG A 149 2.52 -5.36 19.00
C ARG A 149 2.69 -5.54 20.50
N ARG A 150 3.16 -6.72 20.94
CA ARG A 150 3.39 -6.98 22.36
C ARG A 150 4.44 -6.04 22.93
N SER A 151 5.46 -5.69 22.17
CA SER A 151 6.52 -4.80 22.65
C SER A 151 6.03 -3.36 22.82
N GLU A 152 4.91 -3.00 22.23
CA GLU A 152 4.32 -1.66 22.35
C GLU A 152 3.32 -1.55 23.52
N GLU A 153 2.99 -2.67 24.15
CA GLU A 153 2.05 -2.71 25.28
C GLU A 153 2.71 -2.33 26.62
#